data_1d4bf3b9ad319e939e8271aaf095335d
#
_entry.id   1d4bf3b9ad319e939e8271aaf095335d
#
_cell.length_a   1.000
_cell.length_b   1.000
_cell.length_c   1.000
_cell.angle_alpha   90.00
_cell.angle_beta   90.00
_cell.angle_gamma   90.00
#
_symmetry.space_group_name_H-M   'P 1'
#
loop_
_entity.id
_entity.type
_entity.pdbx_description
1 polymer ?
#
loop_
_entity_poly.entity_id
_entity_poly.type
_entity_poly.pdbx_seq_one_letter_code
_entity_poly.pdbx_strand_id
1 'polypeptide(L)'
;MKIFVYGTLKRGQPLHYALRDQQFVGDARTLPQYQMFSLGDYPGVVMAASAEVGQAIEGEVWEVDAICLAELDEIEAVEEGEYERVRMPLGEPFHDTLVEGYLYLGDVSELGEVGTLW
;
A
#
# COMPACT_ATOMS: atom_id res chain seq x y z
N MET A 1 8.12 12.87 -2.01
CA MET A 1 8.05 11.55 -1.34
C MET A 1 7.41 10.52 -2.27
N LYS A 2 8.05 9.39 -2.43
CA LYS A 2 7.47 8.29 -3.21
C LYS A 2 6.62 7.38 -2.34
N ILE A 3 5.39 7.12 -2.78
CA ILE A 3 4.41 6.30 -2.08
C ILE A 3 4.04 5.11 -2.96
N PHE A 4 3.97 3.94 -2.34
CA PHE A 4 3.45 2.72 -2.96
C PHE A 4 1.99 2.56 -2.57
N VAL A 5 1.11 2.49 -3.56
CA VAL A 5 -0.32 2.27 -3.35
C VAL A 5 -0.72 0.95 -3.99
N TYR A 6 -1.48 0.15 -3.25
CA TYR A 6 -1.81 -1.22 -3.68
C TYR A 6 -3.32 -1.49 -3.71
N GLY A 7 -4.12 -0.54 -3.26
CA GLY A 7 -5.57 -0.73 -3.13
C GLY A 7 -6.38 0.33 -3.86
N THR A 8 -7.28 0.96 -3.11
CA THR A 8 -8.27 1.88 -3.66
C THR A 8 -7.71 3.20 -4.17
N LEU A 9 -6.43 3.48 -3.90
CA LEU A 9 -5.75 4.67 -4.42
C LEU A 9 -5.17 4.47 -5.82
N LYS A 10 -5.06 3.22 -6.30
CA LYS A 10 -4.52 2.93 -7.63
C LYS A 10 -5.39 3.53 -8.73
N ARG A 11 -4.79 3.69 -9.92
CA ARG A 11 -5.54 4.11 -11.11
C ARG A 11 -6.73 3.17 -11.35
N GLY A 12 -7.90 3.74 -11.65
CA GLY A 12 -9.13 2.98 -11.88
C GLY A 12 -9.86 2.58 -10.62
N GLN A 13 -9.34 2.88 -9.45
CA GLN A 13 -9.97 2.55 -8.17
C GLN A 13 -10.71 3.77 -7.59
N PRO A 14 -11.66 3.54 -6.66
CA PRO A 14 -12.57 4.60 -6.19
C PRO A 14 -11.91 5.83 -5.57
N LEU A 15 -10.75 5.67 -4.90
CA LEU A 15 -10.10 6.79 -4.22
C LEU A 15 -8.92 7.37 -5.00
N HIS A 16 -8.76 6.97 -6.25
CA HIS A 16 -7.64 7.46 -7.08
C HIS A 16 -7.62 8.98 -7.22
N TYR A 17 -8.76 9.64 -7.11
CA TYR A 17 -8.82 11.10 -7.18
C TYR A 17 -7.90 11.79 -6.16
N ALA A 18 -7.54 11.12 -5.07
CA ALA A 18 -6.62 11.66 -4.06
C ALA A 18 -5.20 11.87 -4.61
N LEU A 19 -4.86 11.21 -5.71
CA LEU A 19 -3.56 11.36 -6.38
C LEU A 19 -3.61 12.31 -7.58
N ARG A 20 -4.70 13.05 -7.76
CA ARG A 20 -4.79 14.04 -8.84
C ARG A 20 -3.66 15.05 -8.74
N ASP A 21 -3.11 15.42 -9.88
CA ASP A 21 -1.99 16.37 -9.99
C ASP A 21 -0.66 15.83 -9.39
N GLN A 22 -0.61 14.55 -9.03
CA GLN A 22 0.62 13.90 -8.59
C GLN A 22 1.25 13.13 -9.75
N GLN A 23 2.50 12.71 -9.59
CA GLN A 23 3.24 12.08 -10.68
C GLN A 23 3.25 10.57 -10.56
N PHE A 24 2.72 9.87 -11.56
CA PHE A 24 2.88 8.43 -11.67
C PHE A 24 4.33 8.09 -12.02
N VAL A 25 4.96 7.22 -11.22
CA VAL A 25 6.35 6.81 -11.43
C VAL A 25 6.43 5.47 -12.15
N GLY A 26 5.63 4.49 -11.73
CA GLY A 26 5.63 3.19 -12.38
C GLY A 26 4.84 2.15 -11.62
N ASP A 27 4.56 1.04 -12.30
CA ASP A 27 4.02 -0.15 -11.65
C ASP A 27 5.12 -0.81 -10.84
N ALA A 28 4.77 -1.44 -9.74
CA ALA A 28 5.73 -2.02 -8.82
C ALA A 28 5.14 -3.20 -8.07
N ARG A 29 6.02 -3.95 -7.42
CA ARG A 29 5.63 -5.00 -6.47
C ARG A 29 6.57 -4.96 -5.28
N THR A 30 6.06 -5.35 -4.12
CA THR A 30 6.89 -5.45 -2.91
C THR A 30 7.81 -6.65 -3.00
N LEU A 31 8.77 -6.73 -2.07
CA LEU A 31 9.44 -8.01 -1.79
C LEU A 31 8.38 -8.99 -1.25
N PRO A 32 8.62 -10.32 -1.38
CA PRO A 32 7.62 -11.33 -1.02
C PRO A 32 7.55 -11.57 0.50
N GLN A 33 7.19 -10.55 1.26
CA GLN A 33 7.18 -10.60 2.72
C GLN A 33 5.88 -10.07 3.32
N TYR A 34 4.82 -10.00 2.52
CA TYR A 34 3.54 -9.43 2.92
C TYR A 34 2.37 -10.36 2.61
N GLN A 35 1.23 -10.10 3.24
CA GLN A 35 -0.05 -10.72 2.90
C GLN A 35 -1.10 -9.62 2.82
N MET A 36 -2.05 -9.77 1.88
CA MET A 36 -3.13 -8.81 1.69
C MET A 36 -4.47 -9.45 2.03
N PHE A 37 -5.27 -8.74 2.79
CA PHE A 37 -6.59 -9.20 3.25
C PHE A 37 -7.67 -8.22 2.83
N SER A 38 -8.89 -8.72 2.62
CA SER A 38 -10.03 -7.88 2.30
C SER A 38 -10.67 -7.34 3.58
N LEU A 39 -10.85 -6.02 3.61
CA LEU A 39 -11.62 -5.34 4.67
C LEU A 39 -13.03 -4.99 4.16
N GLY A 40 -13.44 -5.60 3.05
CA GLY A 40 -14.69 -5.30 2.38
C GLY A 40 -14.44 -4.46 1.15
N ASP A 41 -14.60 -3.15 1.26
CA ASP A 41 -14.46 -2.24 0.12
C ASP A 41 -13.01 -1.85 -0.19
N TYR A 42 -12.07 -2.21 0.67
CA TYR A 42 -10.66 -1.88 0.52
C TYR A 42 -9.77 -2.95 1.18
N PRO A 43 -8.49 -3.03 0.79
CA PRO A 43 -7.60 -4.05 1.34
C PRO A 43 -6.74 -3.52 2.49
N GLY A 44 -6.21 -4.46 3.28
CA GLY A 44 -5.15 -4.18 4.22
C GLY A 44 -3.97 -5.13 3.97
N VAL A 45 -2.77 -4.59 3.91
CA VAL A 45 -1.53 -5.36 3.79
C VAL A 45 -0.84 -5.39 5.15
N VAL A 46 -0.40 -6.57 5.54
CA VAL A 46 0.33 -6.80 6.79
C VAL A 46 1.62 -7.55 6.48
N MET A 47 2.56 -7.55 7.43
CA MET A 47 3.73 -8.42 7.33
C MET A 47 3.27 -9.88 7.34
N ALA A 48 3.85 -10.72 6.50
CA ALA A 48 3.50 -12.13 6.45
C ALA A 48 3.79 -12.83 7.78
N ALA A 49 2.93 -13.76 8.15
CA ALA A 49 3.09 -14.53 9.38
C ALA A 49 4.35 -15.40 9.36
N SER A 50 4.79 -15.84 8.18
CA SER A 50 6.03 -16.58 7.97
C SER A 50 6.55 -16.33 6.57
N ALA A 51 7.82 -16.67 6.32
CA ALA A 51 8.41 -16.53 4.99
C ALA A 51 7.69 -17.39 3.95
N GLU A 52 7.11 -18.50 4.35
CA GLU A 52 6.44 -19.45 3.45
C GLU A 52 5.15 -18.90 2.86
N VAL A 53 4.47 -18.01 3.57
CA VAL A 53 3.21 -17.41 3.11
C VAL A 53 3.38 -15.98 2.59
N GLY A 54 4.59 -15.45 2.63
CA GLY A 54 4.88 -14.11 2.13
C GLY A 54 4.66 -14.00 0.63
N GLN A 55 4.04 -12.91 0.20
CA GLN A 55 3.77 -12.64 -1.21
C GLN A 55 4.25 -11.24 -1.58
N ALA A 56 4.57 -11.07 -2.86
CA ALA A 56 4.91 -9.78 -3.44
C ALA A 56 3.61 -9.09 -3.87
N ILE A 57 3.26 -8.02 -3.18
CA ILE A 57 2.02 -7.29 -3.45
C ILE A 57 2.23 -6.34 -4.62
N GLU A 58 1.31 -6.35 -5.57
CA GLU A 58 1.36 -5.52 -6.78
C GLU A 58 0.68 -4.17 -6.55
N GLY A 59 1.29 -3.13 -7.10
CA GLY A 59 0.74 -1.79 -6.94
C GLY A 59 1.46 -0.79 -7.83
N GLU A 60 1.41 0.47 -7.40
CA GLU A 60 1.93 1.61 -8.16
C GLU A 60 2.75 2.52 -7.26
N VAL A 61 3.83 3.08 -7.83
CA VAL A 61 4.63 4.12 -7.16
C VAL A 61 4.24 5.47 -7.72
N TRP A 62 3.97 6.41 -6.82
CA TRP A 62 3.63 7.79 -7.15
C TRP A 62 4.54 8.75 -6.39
N GLU A 63 4.99 9.82 -7.06
CA GLU A 63 5.66 10.92 -6.40
C GLU A 63 4.60 11.91 -5.94
N VAL A 64 4.53 12.18 -4.64
CA VAL A 64 3.51 13.03 -4.05
C VAL A 64 4.13 14.19 -3.28
N ASP A 65 3.44 15.34 -3.29
CA ASP A 65 3.84 16.50 -2.50
C ASP A 65 3.38 16.37 -1.04
N ALA A 66 3.81 17.30 -0.20
CA ALA A 66 3.51 17.24 1.24
C ALA A 66 2.01 17.38 1.53
N ILE A 67 1.31 18.17 0.74
CA ILE A 67 -0.14 18.36 0.92
C ILE A 67 -0.89 17.06 0.59
N CYS A 68 -0.53 16.44 -0.53
CA CYS A 68 -1.11 15.15 -0.91
C CYS A 68 -0.80 14.08 0.13
N LEU A 69 0.44 14.01 0.60
CA LEU A 69 0.84 13.03 1.60
C LEU A 69 -0.01 13.13 2.87
N ALA A 70 -0.25 14.35 3.34
CA ALA A 70 -1.11 14.57 4.51
C ALA A 70 -2.56 14.11 4.25
N GLU A 71 -3.08 14.33 3.04
CA GLU A 71 -4.41 13.86 2.65
C GLU A 71 -4.47 12.33 2.62
N LEU A 72 -3.43 11.67 2.10
CA LEU A 72 -3.37 10.21 2.09
C LEU A 72 -3.32 9.65 3.52
N ASP A 73 -2.56 10.27 4.42
CA ASP A 73 -2.51 9.84 5.82
C ASP A 73 -3.89 9.97 6.48
N GLU A 74 -4.67 10.99 6.12
CA GLU A 74 -6.04 11.14 6.61
C GLU A 74 -6.96 10.04 6.07
N ILE A 75 -6.90 9.78 4.77
CA ILE A 75 -7.71 8.74 4.13
C ILE A 75 -7.42 7.37 4.76
N GLU A 76 -6.16 7.08 5.05
CA GLU A 76 -5.73 5.82 5.64
C GLU A 76 -5.89 5.80 7.17
N ALA A 77 -6.44 6.86 7.74
CA ALA A 77 -6.70 6.96 9.17
C ALA A 77 -5.45 6.63 10.02
N VAL A 78 -4.32 7.24 9.65
CA VAL A 78 -3.05 7.01 10.33
C VAL A 78 -3.11 7.49 11.78
N GLU A 79 -3.68 8.67 12.01
CA GLU A 79 -3.81 9.23 13.36
C GLU A 79 -4.70 8.36 14.25
N GLU A 80 -5.74 7.77 13.68
CA GLU A 80 -6.67 6.89 14.40
C GLU A 80 -6.12 5.47 14.60
N GLY A 81 -4.96 5.16 14.02
CA GLY A 81 -4.29 3.88 14.20
C GLY A 81 -4.83 2.75 13.33
N GLU A 82 -5.54 3.04 12.25
CA GLU A 82 -6.00 2.01 11.33
C GLU A 82 -4.87 1.49 10.43
N TYR A 83 -4.06 2.40 9.90
CA TYR A 83 -2.86 2.08 9.13
C TYR A 83 -1.67 2.85 9.66
N GLU A 84 -0.48 2.35 9.36
CA GLU A 84 0.79 3.03 9.63
C GLU A 84 1.55 3.23 8.33
N ARG A 85 2.03 4.45 8.09
CA ARG A 85 2.86 4.73 6.94
C ARG A 85 4.30 4.35 7.27
N VAL A 86 4.84 3.38 6.54
CA VAL A 86 6.16 2.81 6.79
C VAL A 86 6.91 2.61 5.48
N ARG A 87 8.22 2.47 5.56
CA ARG A 87 9.00 2.05 4.41
C ARG A 87 8.57 0.66 3.99
N MET A 88 8.28 0.50 2.69
CA MET A 88 7.96 -0.80 2.11
C MET A 88 9.00 -1.15 1.06
N PRO A 89 9.87 -2.14 1.32
CA PRO A 89 10.84 -2.58 0.33
C PRO A 89 10.17 -3.13 -0.92
N LEU A 90 10.59 -2.64 -2.07
CA LEU A 90 10.05 -3.05 -3.37
C LEU A 90 11.08 -3.86 -4.15
N GLY A 91 10.59 -4.65 -5.10
CA GLY A 91 11.43 -5.32 -6.07
C GLY A 91 11.89 -4.37 -7.17
N GLU A 92 12.71 -4.88 -8.10
CA GLU A 92 13.17 -4.10 -9.25
C GLU A 92 12.01 -3.46 -10.02
N PRO A 93 12.15 -2.24 -10.53
CA PRO A 93 13.38 -1.42 -10.55
C PRO A 93 13.53 -0.50 -9.33
N PHE A 94 12.75 -0.69 -8.28
CA PHE A 94 12.69 0.23 -7.15
C PHE A 94 13.43 -0.27 -5.90
N HIS A 95 14.22 -1.35 -5.99
CA HIS A 95 14.81 -1.96 -4.80
C HIS A 95 15.76 -1.02 -4.04
N ASP A 96 16.40 -0.07 -4.72
CA ASP A 96 17.28 0.93 -4.10
C ASP A 96 16.58 2.26 -3.81
N THR A 97 15.27 2.31 -3.98
CA THR A 97 14.49 3.54 -3.84
C THR A 97 13.76 3.55 -2.51
N LEU A 98 13.84 4.67 -1.78
CA LEU A 98 13.06 4.83 -0.57
C LEU A 98 11.61 5.10 -0.96
N VAL A 99 10.73 4.15 -0.63
CA VAL A 99 9.29 4.24 -0.90
C VAL A 99 8.56 3.87 0.37
N GLU A 100 7.52 4.63 0.71
CA GLU A 100 6.66 4.33 1.86
C GLU A 100 5.30 3.86 1.37
N GLY A 101 4.61 3.11 2.23
CA GLY A 101 3.27 2.64 1.98
C GLY A 101 2.55 2.44 3.30
N TYR A 102 1.34 1.93 3.24
CA TYR A 102 0.47 1.84 4.41
C TYR A 102 0.26 0.39 4.83
N LEU A 103 0.74 0.05 6.03
CA LEU A 103 0.47 -1.25 6.64
C LEU A 103 -0.77 -1.17 7.50
N TYR A 104 -1.64 -2.17 7.38
CA TYR A 104 -2.82 -2.29 8.21
C TYR A 104 -2.44 -2.75 9.61
N LEU A 105 -3.00 -2.10 10.62
CA LEU A 105 -2.68 -2.36 12.02
C LEU A 105 -3.71 -3.22 12.73
N GLY A 106 -4.84 -3.53 12.09
CA GLY A 106 -5.90 -4.31 12.70
C GLY A 106 -5.65 -5.82 12.65
N ASP A 107 -6.53 -6.56 13.30
CA ASP A 107 -6.50 -8.02 13.31
C ASP A 107 -7.06 -8.56 12.00
N VAL A 108 -6.31 -9.42 11.33
CA VAL A 108 -6.71 -10.04 10.06
C VAL A 108 -7.11 -11.51 10.21
N SER A 109 -7.12 -12.04 11.43
CA SER A 109 -7.31 -13.48 11.68
C SER A 109 -8.63 -14.04 11.15
N GLU A 110 -9.67 -13.20 11.04
CA GLU A 110 -10.99 -13.60 10.53
C GLU A 110 -11.28 -13.03 9.14
N LEU A 111 -10.29 -12.42 8.49
CA LEU A 111 -10.46 -11.83 7.16
C LEU A 111 -9.98 -12.79 6.08
N GLY A 112 -10.55 -12.66 4.88
CA GLY A 112 -10.12 -13.43 3.73
C GLY A 112 -8.87 -12.85 3.09
N GLU A 113 -7.88 -13.69 2.84
CA GLU A 113 -6.70 -13.32 2.08
C GLU A 113 -7.05 -13.22 0.59
N VAL A 114 -6.56 -12.17 -0.10
CA VAL A 114 -6.98 -11.88 -1.47
C VAL A 114 -5.84 -11.94 -2.50
N GLY A 115 -4.76 -12.59 -2.21
CA GLY A 115 -3.66 -12.74 -3.17
C GLY A 115 -2.81 -11.46 -3.29
N THR A 116 -2.35 -11.14 -4.51
CA THR A 116 -1.31 -10.11 -4.70
C THR A 116 -1.82 -8.83 -5.36
N LEU A 117 -3.00 -8.85 -5.95
CA LEU A 117 -3.56 -7.70 -6.68
C LEU A 117 -4.98 -7.42 -6.22
N TRP A 118 -5.20 -6.18 -5.81
CA TRP A 118 -6.54 -5.70 -5.42
C TRP A 118 -7.39 -5.21 -6.63
#